data_ff39cfaa04fb43de3836d7ea65245abf
#
_entry.id   ff39cfaa04fb43de3836d7ea65245abf
#
_cell.length_a   1.000
_cell.length_b   1.000
_cell.length_c   1.000
_cell.angle_alpha   90.00
_cell.angle_beta   90.00
_cell.angle_gamma   90.00
#
_symmetry.space_group_name_H-M   'P 1'
#
loop_
_entity.id
_entity.type
_entity.pdbx_description
1 polymer ?
#
loop_
_entity_poly.entity_id
_entity_poly.type
_entity_poly.pdbx_seq_one_letter_code
_entity_poly.pdbx_strand_id
1 'polypeptide(L)'
;SVAALAQSFGSGAMTNTNNDIGDAACILAIGTNTTESHPIIGFNVKKATRQGTKLIVANPRKIHLVRFATLWLRQRPGTDVALLMGMAKVIVDEGLHDSSFIEEHCENFDTLKESLKGFDLTLAEKITGVPQSQIAEAARIYASNSPASILYGMGITQHSHGTDNVIAIANLAMLTGNIGQSGSGVNPLRGQNNVQGACDMGALPEVYNGYQPVTAPAIKEKFESAWGSALSPTTGLTITEIFDAAHQGKLKALYLVGENPMLSEPDASHVREALSKLEFFVAQDIFLSESAELAHVVLPGATFAEKDGTFPNTERRVQRVRKAI
;
A
#
# COMPACT_ATOMS: atom_id res chain seq x y z
N SER A 1 4.28 0.39 -1.14
CA SER A 1 4.12 -0.71 -0.16
C SER A 1 5.08 -1.85 -0.39
N VAL A 2 5.12 -2.41 -1.62
CA VAL A 2 5.90 -3.63 -1.91
C VAL A 2 7.36 -3.46 -1.51
N ALA A 3 8.04 -2.42 -1.99
CA ALA A 3 9.45 -2.17 -1.69
C ALA A 3 9.71 -2.02 -0.18
N ALA A 4 8.93 -1.19 0.51
CA ALA A 4 9.11 -0.94 1.94
C ALA A 4 8.83 -2.19 2.80
N LEU A 5 7.75 -2.94 2.52
CA LEU A 5 7.44 -4.16 3.26
C LEU A 5 8.45 -5.28 2.96
N ALA A 6 8.92 -5.38 1.71
CA ALA A 6 9.98 -6.33 1.36
C ALA A 6 11.29 -6.02 2.10
N GLN A 7 11.63 -4.74 2.27
CA GLN A 7 12.77 -4.30 3.05
C GLN A 7 12.61 -4.62 4.54
N SER A 8 11.40 -4.41 5.11
CA SER A 8 11.17 -4.58 6.55
C SER A 8 10.87 -6.04 6.93
N PHE A 9 10.16 -6.80 6.08
CA PHE A 9 9.62 -8.13 6.41
C PHE A 9 9.94 -9.21 5.37
N GLY A 10 10.71 -8.88 4.32
CA GLY A 10 11.04 -9.82 3.24
C GLY A 10 9.89 -10.11 2.27
N SER A 11 8.71 -9.51 2.43
CA SER A 11 7.55 -9.72 1.57
C SER A 11 6.72 -8.45 1.42
N GLY A 12 6.22 -8.18 0.23
CA GLY A 12 5.44 -6.98 -0.10
C GLY A 12 3.92 -7.09 0.15
N ALA A 13 3.46 -8.10 0.89
CA ALA A 13 2.04 -8.33 1.19
C ALA A 13 1.71 -8.04 2.64
N MET A 14 0.41 -8.09 3.00
CA MET A 14 -0.01 -7.95 4.40
C MET A 14 0.51 -9.12 5.24
N THR A 15 0.81 -8.84 6.50
CA THR A 15 1.41 -9.81 7.41
C THR A 15 0.39 -10.78 8.01
N ASN A 16 -0.89 -10.40 8.03
CA ASN A 16 -1.97 -11.13 8.67
C ASN A 16 -3.15 -11.40 7.72
N THR A 17 -4.09 -12.22 8.15
CA THR A 17 -5.32 -12.47 7.38
C THR A 17 -6.39 -11.39 7.63
N ASN A 18 -7.37 -11.31 6.72
CA ASN A 18 -8.51 -10.41 6.92
C ASN A 18 -9.34 -10.74 8.16
N ASN A 19 -9.34 -12.01 8.56
CA ASN A 19 -10.08 -12.46 9.75
C ASN A 19 -9.38 -12.02 11.04
N ASP A 20 -8.06 -12.00 11.08
CA ASP A 20 -7.26 -11.60 12.22
C ASP A 20 -7.54 -10.15 12.66
N ILE A 21 -7.99 -9.29 11.74
CA ILE A 21 -8.36 -7.90 12.06
C ILE A 21 -9.43 -7.84 13.17
N GLY A 22 -10.31 -8.86 13.22
CA GLY A 22 -11.35 -8.97 14.25
C GLY A 22 -10.83 -9.27 15.66
N ASP A 23 -9.62 -9.81 15.78
CA ASP A 23 -9.01 -10.23 17.03
C ASP A 23 -8.11 -9.14 17.65
N ALA A 24 -7.96 -8.01 16.97
CA ALA A 24 -7.14 -6.90 17.43
C ALA A 24 -7.72 -6.22 18.67
N ALA A 25 -6.87 -5.94 19.68
CA ALA A 25 -7.21 -5.09 20.81
C ALA A 25 -7.14 -3.60 20.43
N CYS A 26 -6.26 -3.25 19.47
CA CYS A 26 -6.18 -1.92 18.89
C CYS A 26 -6.05 -1.98 17.35
N ILE A 27 -6.71 -1.05 16.65
CA ILE A 27 -6.58 -0.87 15.21
C ILE A 27 -6.17 0.58 14.93
N LEU A 28 -5.05 0.78 14.24
CA LEU A 28 -4.68 2.05 13.64
C LEU A 28 -5.05 2.02 12.15
N ALA A 29 -6.12 2.74 11.77
CA ALA A 29 -6.51 2.92 10.37
C ALA A 29 -5.94 4.24 9.86
N ILE A 30 -4.90 4.19 9.02
CA ILE A 30 -4.17 5.36 8.53
C ILE A 30 -4.18 5.44 7.00
N GLY A 31 -4.55 6.60 6.45
CA GLY A 31 -4.58 6.82 5.01
C GLY A 31 -5.47 5.85 4.22
N THR A 32 -6.54 5.35 4.86
CA THR A 32 -7.51 4.42 4.25
C THR A 32 -8.94 4.80 4.61
N ASN A 33 -9.88 4.51 3.71
CA ASN A 33 -11.32 4.66 3.93
C ASN A 33 -12.02 3.31 3.72
N THR A 34 -11.90 2.44 4.71
CA THR A 34 -12.39 1.06 4.62
C THR A 34 -13.89 0.96 4.38
N THR A 35 -14.67 1.94 4.82
CA THR A 35 -16.13 1.91 4.63
C THR A 35 -16.52 2.01 3.15
N GLU A 36 -15.78 2.76 2.35
CA GLU A 36 -16.04 2.96 0.92
C GLU A 36 -15.25 1.97 0.05
N SER A 37 -13.94 1.84 0.29
CA SER A 37 -13.05 1.08 -0.57
C SER A 37 -12.95 -0.41 -0.23
N HIS A 38 -13.21 -0.79 1.05
CA HIS A 38 -13.07 -2.15 1.55
C HIS A 38 -14.22 -2.48 2.52
N PRO A 39 -15.48 -2.52 2.05
CA PRO A 39 -16.66 -2.56 2.92
C PRO A 39 -16.70 -3.78 3.85
N ILE A 40 -16.22 -4.94 3.42
CA ILE A 40 -16.18 -6.15 4.25
C ILE A 40 -15.17 -5.98 5.41
N ILE A 41 -13.96 -5.46 5.12
CA ILE A 41 -12.96 -5.13 6.16
C ILE A 41 -13.50 -4.03 7.07
N GLY A 42 -14.13 -2.99 6.49
CA GLY A 42 -14.78 -1.92 7.25
C GLY A 42 -15.89 -2.42 8.17
N PHE A 43 -16.62 -3.46 7.77
CA PHE A 43 -17.59 -4.14 8.64
C PHE A 43 -16.90 -4.85 9.81
N ASN A 44 -15.82 -5.60 9.55
CA ASN A 44 -15.07 -6.30 10.60
C ASN A 44 -14.46 -5.31 11.60
N VAL A 45 -13.88 -4.20 11.15
CA VAL A 45 -13.37 -3.13 12.01
C VAL A 45 -14.48 -2.57 12.91
N LYS A 46 -15.65 -2.23 12.35
CA LYS A 46 -16.79 -1.71 13.13
C LYS A 46 -17.35 -2.73 14.10
N LYS A 47 -17.33 -4.01 13.75
CA LYS A 47 -17.74 -5.10 14.64
C LYS A 47 -16.77 -5.22 15.80
N ALA A 48 -15.46 -5.24 15.54
CA ALA A 48 -14.42 -5.30 16.56
C ALA A 48 -14.52 -4.11 17.54
N THR A 49 -14.71 -2.88 17.04
CA THR A 49 -14.87 -1.69 17.90
C THR A 49 -16.07 -1.78 18.84
N ARG A 50 -17.19 -2.36 18.38
CA ARG A 50 -18.37 -2.60 19.24
C ARG A 50 -18.09 -3.65 20.33
N GLN A 51 -17.08 -4.48 20.14
CA GLN A 51 -16.64 -5.51 21.08
C GLN A 51 -15.53 -5.01 22.03
N GLY A 52 -15.11 -3.75 21.90
CA GLY A 52 -14.15 -3.12 22.81
C GLY A 52 -12.79 -2.77 22.20
N THR A 53 -12.51 -3.19 20.96
CA THR A 53 -11.27 -2.83 20.24
C THR A 53 -11.12 -1.32 20.16
N LYS A 54 -9.94 -0.80 20.54
CA LYS A 54 -9.60 0.62 20.38
C LYS A 54 -9.34 0.93 18.90
N LEU A 55 -9.96 1.98 18.39
CA LEU A 55 -9.79 2.40 17.01
C LEU A 55 -9.18 3.80 16.96
N ILE A 56 -7.98 3.90 16.39
CA ILE A 56 -7.34 5.17 16.03
C ILE A 56 -7.54 5.35 14.53
N VAL A 57 -8.11 6.49 14.12
CA VAL A 57 -8.24 6.85 12.71
C VAL A 57 -7.34 8.06 12.43
N ALA A 58 -6.33 7.87 11.59
CA ALA A 58 -5.46 8.94 11.10
C ALA A 58 -5.83 9.26 9.64
N ASN A 59 -6.60 10.34 9.45
CA ASN A 59 -7.10 10.74 8.13
C ASN A 59 -7.39 12.25 8.10
N PRO A 60 -6.95 12.98 7.06
CA PRO A 60 -7.24 14.42 6.92
C PRO A 60 -8.74 14.71 6.76
N ARG A 61 -9.51 13.76 6.22
CA ARG A 61 -10.96 13.87 6.05
C ARG A 61 -11.70 13.16 7.18
N LYS A 62 -12.84 13.73 7.60
CA LYS A 62 -13.76 13.08 8.54
C LYS A 62 -14.56 12.00 7.81
N ILE A 63 -13.92 10.85 7.57
CA ILE A 63 -14.55 9.67 6.95
C ILE A 63 -15.55 9.02 7.90
N HIS A 64 -16.43 8.17 7.35
CA HIS A 64 -17.47 7.51 8.15
C HIS A 64 -16.92 6.69 9.33
N LEU A 65 -15.73 6.10 9.17
CA LEU A 65 -15.06 5.30 10.20
C LEU A 65 -14.75 6.10 11.48
N VAL A 66 -14.56 7.42 11.39
CA VAL A 66 -14.34 8.33 12.53
C VAL A 66 -15.46 8.24 13.59
N ARG A 67 -16.68 7.89 13.19
CA ARG A 67 -17.82 7.72 14.12
C ARG A 67 -17.61 6.58 15.13
N PHE A 68 -16.71 5.67 14.83
CA PHE A 68 -16.39 4.50 15.65
C PHE A 68 -15.03 4.65 16.33
N ALA A 69 -14.29 5.72 16.04
CA ALA A 69 -12.94 5.91 16.52
C ALA A 69 -12.92 6.27 18.01
N THR A 70 -11.98 5.67 18.75
CA THR A 70 -11.57 6.10 20.08
C THR A 70 -10.86 7.45 19.99
N LEU A 71 -10.03 7.61 18.93
CA LEU A 71 -9.28 8.84 18.67
C LEU A 71 -9.21 9.10 17.16
N TRP A 72 -9.39 10.35 16.75
CA TRP A 72 -9.21 10.80 15.37
C TRP A 72 -8.05 11.79 15.29
N LEU A 73 -7.03 11.44 14.54
CA LEU A 73 -5.89 12.29 14.20
C LEU A 73 -6.14 12.90 12.82
N ARG A 74 -6.21 14.21 12.77
CA ARG A 74 -6.47 14.97 11.54
C ARG A 74 -5.17 15.59 11.01
N GLN A 75 -4.24 14.76 10.57
CA GLN A 75 -2.97 15.23 10.03
C GLN A 75 -3.15 15.93 8.67
N ARG A 76 -2.25 16.86 8.37
CA ARG A 76 -2.13 17.44 7.04
C ARG A 76 -1.70 16.36 6.03
N PRO A 77 -2.20 16.38 4.77
CA PRO A 77 -1.71 15.48 3.73
C PRO A 77 -0.19 15.58 3.57
N GLY A 78 0.47 14.42 3.40
CA GLY A 78 1.93 14.33 3.22
C GLY A 78 2.76 14.47 4.49
N THR A 79 2.16 14.35 5.68
CA THR A 79 2.88 14.49 6.96
C THR A 79 2.86 13.21 7.80
N ASP A 80 2.56 12.08 7.18
CA ASP A 80 2.35 10.81 7.87
C ASP A 80 3.62 10.29 8.54
N VAL A 81 4.81 10.45 7.92
CA VAL A 81 6.10 10.13 8.55
C VAL A 81 6.26 10.90 9.87
N ALA A 82 5.99 12.22 9.86
CA ALA A 82 6.13 13.03 11.06
C ALA A 82 5.16 12.62 12.18
N LEU A 83 3.93 12.23 11.82
CA LEU A 83 2.97 11.69 12.78
C LEU A 83 3.47 10.39 13.41
N LEU A 84 3.92 9.44 12.57
CA LEU A 84 4.40 8.14 13.02
C LEU A 84 5.71 8.25 13.81
N MET A 85 6.63 9.14 13.43
CA MET A 85 7.83 9.46 14.21
C MET A 85 7.48 10.06 15.57
N GLY A 86 6.47 10.96 15.64
CA GLY A 86 5.97 11.49 16.90
C GLY A 86 5.42 10.39 17.81
N MET A 87 4.65 9.44 17.27
CA MET A 87 4.19 8.28 18.02
C MET A 87 5.35 7.39 18.48
N ALA A 88 6.30 7.10 17.59
CA ALA A 88 7.49 6.30 17.93
C ALA A 88 8.34 6.97 19.02
N LYS A 89 8.49 8.30 18.97
CA LYS A 89 9.19 9.09 20.00
C LYS A 89 8.57 8.87 21.39
N VAL A 90 7.25 8.98 21.51
CA VAL A 90 6.54 8.75 22.77
C VAL A 90 6.74 7.31 23.25
N ILE A 91 6.60 6.32 22.35
CA ILE A 91 6.77 4.90 22.69
C ILE A 91 8.18 4.63 23.23
N VAL A 92 9.21 5.21 22.62
CA VAL A 92 10.60 5.04 23.07
C VAL A 92 10.87 5.79 24.38
N ASP A 93 10.45 7.06 24.48
CA ASP A 93 10.73 7.89 25.66
C ASP A 93 10.01 7.38 26.93
N GLU A 94 8.80 6.85 26.77
CA GLU A 94 8.02 6.32 27.89
C GLU A 94 8.28 4.82 28.17
N GLY A 95 9.20 4.18 27.41
CA GLY A 95 9.55 2.78 27.60
C GLY A 95 8.41 1.81 27.28
N LEU A 96 7.51 2.19 26.35
CA LEU A 96 6.37 1.38 25.93
C LEU A 96 6.68 0.40 24.80
N HIS A 97 7.95 0.35 24.36
CA HIS A 97 8.41 -0.57 23.33
C HIS A 97 8.63 -1.99 23.90
N ASP A 98 8.47 -2.99 23.04
CA ASP A 98 8.72 -4.39 23.38
C ASP A 98 10.23 -4.70 23.18
N SER A 99 11.00 -4.59 24.28
CA SER A 99 12.44 -4.81 24.26
C SER A 99 12.80 -6.25 23.86
N SER A 100 12.03 -7.24 24.28
CA SER A 100 12.32 -8.65 23.98
C SER A 100 12.11 -8.94 22.50
N PHE A 101 11.03 -8.45 21.91
CA PHE A 101 10.79 -8.57 20.47
C PHE A 101 11.87 -7.84 19.65
N ILE A 102 12.27 -6.65 20.08
CA ILE A 102 13.29 -5.86 19.39
C ILE A 102 14.64 -6.58 19.41
N GLU A 103 15.06 -7.11 20.56
CA GLU A 103 16.34 -7.83 20.69
C GLU A 103 16.38 -9.12 19.86
N GLU A 104 15.26 -9.82 19.74
CA GLU A 104 15.18 -11.10 19.04
C GLU A 104 14.95 -10.94 17.51
N HIS A 105 14.20 -9.92 17.08
CA HIS A 105 13.66 -9.85 15.72
C HIS A 105 14.00 -8.57 14.94
N CYS A 106 14.62 -7.56 15.57
CA CYS A 106 14.86 -6.28 14.93
C CYS A 106 16.34 -5.92 14.86
N GLU A 107 16.70 -5.15 13.83
CA GLU A 107 18.00 -4.57 13.64
C GLU A 107 17.94 -3.05 13.76
N ASN A 108 19.09 -2.42 14.06
CA ASN A 108 19.27 -0.96 14.01
C ASN A 108 18.36 -0.14 14.96
N PHE A 109 17.89 -0.71 16.06
CA PHE A 109 17.06 0.01 17.04
C PHE A 109 17.78 1.24 17.62
N ASP A 110 19.09 1.17 17.91
CA ASP A 110 19.85 2.31 18.41
C ASP A 110 19.95 3.44 17.38
N THR A 111 20.02 3.12 16.09
CA THR A 111 19.97 4.11 15.02
C THR A 111 18.61 4.82 14.97
N LEU A 112 17.52 4.08 15.16
CA LEU A 112 16.19 4.68 15.26
C LEU A 112 16.10 5.60 16.49
N LYS A 113 16.55 5.16 17.68
CA LYS A 113 16.59 5.99 18.89
C LYS A 113 17.38 7.29 18.67
N GLU A 114 18.52 7.19 18.00
CA GLU A 114 19.34 8.36 17.71
C GLU A 114 18.60 9.34 16.78
N SER A 115 17.95 8.84 15.76
CA SER A 115 17.15 9.67 14.83
C SER A 115 15.98 10.39 15.51
N LEU A 116 15.43 9.80 16.57
CA LEU A 116 14.33 10.39 17.35
C LEU A 116 14.78 11.44 18.35
N LYS A 117 16.07 11.57 18.70
CA LYS A 117 16.56 12.57 19.67
C LYS A 117 16.33 14.00 19.22
N GLY A 118 16.49 14.27 17.92
CA GLY A 118 16.26 15.60 17.33
C GLY A 118 14.82 15.88 16.93
N PHE A 119 13.90 14.94 17.16
CA PHE A 119 12.50 15.04 16.75
C PHE A 119 11.57 15.04 17.97
N ASP A 120 11.04 16.21 18.34
CA ASP A 120 10.12 16.36 19.45
C ASP A 120 8.64 16.47 19.02
N LEU A 121 7.74 16.40 19.98
CA LEU A 121 6.30 16.49 19.72
C LEU A 121 5.88 17.89 19.27
N THR A 122 6.61 18.93 19.64
CA THR A 122 6.35 20.30 19.18
C THR A 122 6.58 20.41 17.68
N LEU A 123 7.67 19.81 17.19
CA LEU A 123 7.95 19.74 15.77
C LEU A 123 6.92 18.86 15.04
N ALA A 124 6.55 17.72 15.63
CA ALA A 124 5.50 16.85 15.08
C ALA A 124 4.17 17.60 14.93
N GLU A 125 3.71 18.32 15.96
CA GLU A 125 2.51 19.17 15.91
C GLU A 125 2.61 20.25 14.84
N LYS A 126 3.73 20.95 14.77
CA LYS A 126 3.98 22.02 13.78
C LYS A 126 3.86 21.47 12.34
N ILE A 127 4.41 20.31 12.07
CA ILE A 127 4.39 19.66 10.74
C ILE A 127 3.00 19.11 10.44
N THR A 128 2.45 18.30 11.33
CA THR A 128 1.22 17.53 11.09
C THR A 128 -0.06 18.35 11.29
N GLY A 129 -0.02 19.37 12.15
CA GLY A 129 -1.21 20.07 12.63
C GLY A 129 -2.03 19.26 13.65
N VAL A 130 -1.54 18.13 14.10
CA VAL A 130 -2.16 17.31 15.15
C VAL A 130 -1.58 17.76 16.50
N PRO A 131 -2.40 18.08 17.51
CA PRO A 131 -1.91 18.45 18.83
C PRO A 131 -0.99 17.38 19.41
N GLN A 132 0.14 17.78 20.01
CA GLN A 132 1.09 16.85 20.62
C GLN A 132 0.44 15.94 21.68
N SER A 133 -0.57 16.43 22.41
CA SER A 133 -1.33 15.61 23.35
C SER A 133 -2.06 14.44 22.67
N GLN A 134 -2.62 14.67 21.49
CA GLN A 134 -3.29 13.62 20.71
C GLN A 134 -2.30 12.63 20.09
N ILE A 135 -1.12 13.10 19.65
CA ILE A 135 -0.05 12.21 19.17
C ILE A 135 0.41 11.29 20.31
N ALA A 136 0.64 11.84 21.50
CA ALA A 136 1.02 11.07 22.67
C ALA A 136 -0.08 10.10 23.12
N GLU A 137 -1.34 10.52 23.09
CA GLU A 137 -2.48 9.65 23.40
C GLU A 137 -2.58 8.48 22.41
N ALA A 138 -2.44 8.75 21.11
CA ALA A 138 -2.43 7.71 20.07
C ALA A 138 -1.32 6.68 20.29
N ALA A 139 -0.11 7.16 20.59
CA ALA A 139 1.04 6.31 20.87
C ALA A 139 0.78 5.37 22.05
N ARG A 140 0.28 5.93 23.16
CA ARG A 140 -0.05 5.14 24.36
C ARG A 140 -1.19 4.14 24.10
N ILE A 141 -2.26 4.56 23.42
CA ILE A 141 -3.36 3.65 23.05
C ILE A 141 -2.83 2.50 22.22
N TYR A 142 -2.02 2.79 21.20
CA TYR A 142 -1.48 1.78 20.28
C TYR A 142 -0.54 0.81 20.99
N ALA A 143 0.40 1.31 21.79
CA ALA A 143 1.41 0.50 22.45
C ALA A 143 0.86 -0.31 23.65
N SER A 144 -0.20 0.20 24.33
CA SER A 144 -0.74 -0.47 25.54
C SER A 144 -1.88 -1.43 25.24
N ASN A 145 -2.31 -1.60 24.00
CA ASN A 145 -3.40 -2.49 23.62
C ASN A 145 -2.94 -3.48 22.52
N SER A 146 -2.11 -4.46 22.92
CA SER A 146 -1.69 -5.55 22.03
C SER A 146 -2.68 -6.73 22.13
N PRO A 147 -2.94 -7.47 21.01
CA PRO A 147 -2.35 -7.27 19.69
C PRO A 147 -2.92 -6.04 18.97
N ALA A 148 -2.06 -5.32 18.23
CA ALA A 148 -2.47 -4.14 17.51
C ALA A 148 -2.21 -4.25 16.01
N SER A 149 -3.24 -3.95 15.21
CA SER A 149 -3.21 -4.01 13.75
C SER A 149 -3.11 -2.62 13.11
N ILE A 150 -2.27 -2.46 12.11
CA ILE A 150 -2.23 -1.25 11.29
C ILE A 150 -2.83 -1.54 9.92
N LEU A 151 -3.91 -0.84 9.59
CA LEU A 151 -4.56 -0.89 8.28
C LEU A 151 -4.23 0.39 7.52
N TYR A 152 -3.68 0.27 6.30
CA TYR A 152 -3.39 1.43 5.49
C TYR A 152 -3.73 1.20 4.01
N GLY A 153 -3.89 2.29 3.28
CA GLY A 153 -4.22 2.28 1.85
C GLY A 153 -3.39 3.29 1.06
N MET A 154 -3.94 3.72 -0.05
CA MET A 154 -3.27 4.62 -1.00
C MET A 154 -3.00 6.01 -0.43
N GLY A 155 -3.73 6.45 0.61
CA GLY A 155 -3.43 7.70 1.33
C GLY A 155 -2.08 7.70 2.05
N ILE A 156 -1.42 6.54 2.19
CA ILE A 156 -0.05 6.40 2.69
C ILE A 156 0.95 6.28 1.53
N THR A 157 0.59 5.56 0.47
CA THR A 157 1.56 5.15 -0.56
C THR A 157 1.65 6.09 -1.75
N GLN A 158 0.60 6.85 -2.04
CA GLN A 158 0.57 7.80 -3.16
C GLN A 158 1.13 9.17 -2.77
N HIS A 159 2.37 9.18 -2.30
CA HIS A 159 3.17 10.35 -1.99
C HIS A 159 4.58 10.17 -2.56
N SER A 160 5.30 11.27 -2.81
CA SER A 160 6.71 11.24 -3.22
C SER A 160 7.60 10.45 -2.24
N HIS A 161 7.24 10.41 -0.97
CA HIS A 161 7.88 9.66 0.13
C HIS A 161 7.00 8.49 0.63
N GLY A 162 6.19 7.90 -0.25
CA GLY A 162 5.28 6.79 0.11
C GLY A 162 6.00 5.55 0.63
N THR A 163 7.24 5.29 0.21
CA THR A 163 8.08 4.21 0.74
C THR A 163 8.44 4.48 2.19
N ASP A 164 8.87 5.70 2.53
CA ASP A 164 9.23 6.11 3.90
C ASP A 164 8.02 6.05 4.84
N ASN A 165 6.84 6.44 4.35
CA ASN A 165 5.60 6.30 5.11
C ASN A 165 5.36 4.84 5.55
N VAL A 166 5.56 3.88 4.65
CA VAL A 166 5.34 2.45 4.96
C VAL A 166 6.45 1.90 5.86
N ILE A 167 7.71 2.35 5.69
CA ILE A 167 8.80 2.00 6.61
C ILE A 167 8.49 2.51 8.03
N ALA A 168 7.99 3.74 8.16
CA ALA A 168 7.59 4.29 9.46
C ALA A 168 6.44 3.49 10.12
N ILE A 169 5.48 3.01 9.32
CA ILE A 169 4.43 2.09 9.79
C ILE A 169 5.03 0.76 10.27
N ALA A 170 5.94 0.18 9.50
CA ALA A 170 6.61 -1.07 9.87
C ALA A 170 7.42 -0.92 11.16
N ASN A 171 8.17 0.19 11.29
CA ASN A 171 8.92 0.52 12.50
C ASN A 171 8.00 0.62 13.73
N LEU A 172 6.83 1.27 13.60
CA LEU A 172 5.88 1.40 14.71
C LEU A 172 5.36 0.04 15.17
N ALA A 173 5.07 -0.87 14.23
CA ALA A 173 4.62 -2.23 14.55
C ALA A 173 5.73 -3.06 15.20
N MET A 174 6.96 -2.98 14.69
CA MET A 174 8.13 -3.66 15.26
C MET A 174 8.48 -3.14 16.66
N LEU A 175 8.44 -1.83 16.88
CA LEU A 175 8.69 -1.23 18.19
C LEU A 175 7.80 -1.81 19.31
N THR A 176 6.60 -2.23 18.97
CA THR A 176 5.60 -2.71 19.94
C THR A 176 5.34 -4.20 19.85
N GLY A 177 6.18 -4.97 19.14
CA GLY A 177 6.04 -6.42 19.00
C GLY A 177 4.76 -6.86 18.26
N ASN A 178 4.12 -5.95 17.52
CA ASN A 178 2.85 -6.23 16.85
C ASN A 178 3.03 -6.87 15.47
N ILE A 179 3.83 -7.93 15.38
CA ILE A 179 4.09 -8.73 14.18
C ILE A 179 4.08 -10.22 14.56
N GLY A 180 3.55 -11.07 13.71
CA GLY A 180 3.64 -12.53 13.82
C GLY A 180 2.57 -13.19 14.71
N GLN A 181 1.57 -12.44 15.17
CA GLN A 181 0.46 -12.97 15.97
C GLN A 181 -0.90 -12.57 15.42
N SER A 182 -1.96 -13.33 15.72
CA SER A 182 -3.33 -12.97 15.32
C SER A 182 -3.73 -11.63 15.93
N GLY A 183 -4.48 -10.83 15.20
CA GLY A 183 -4.91 -9.50 15.64
C GLY A 183 -3.86 -8.40 15.52
N SER A 184 -2.62 -8.71 15.15
CA SER A 184 -1.54 -7.74 14.97
C SER A 184 -1.29 -7.41 13.48
N GLY A 185 -0.15 -6.80 13.20
CA GLY A 185 0.45 -6.74 11.88
C GLY A 185 0.29 -5.44 11.11
N VAL A 186 0.98 -5.43 9.97
CA VAL A 186 1.01 -4.34 8.99
C VAL A 186 0.25 -4.79 7.75
N ASN A 187 -0.90 -4.18 7.51
CA ASN A 187 -1.92 -4.70 6.62
C ASN A 187 -2.28 -3.70 5.51
N PRO A 188 -1.54 -3.68 4.37
CA PRO A 188 -1.91 -2.91 3.20
C PRO A 188 -3.23 -3.41 2.60
N LEU A 189 -4.19 -2.53 2.47
CA LEU A 189 -5.47 -2.84 1.84
C LEU A 189 -5.39 -2.54 0.35
N ARG A 190 -5.36 -3.58 -0.48
CA ARG A 190 -5.28 -3.46 -1.93
C ARG A 190 -6.56 -2.86 -2.50
N GLY A 191 -6.43 -1.89 -3.40
CA GLY A 191 -7.57 -1.16 -3.97
C GLY A 191 -8.25 -1.88 -5.12
N GLN A 192 -7.47 -2.28 -6.12
CA GLN A 192 -7.98 -2.85 -7.35
C GLN A 192 -8.28 -4.34 -7.22
N ASN A 193 -9.31 -4.80 -7.93
CA ASN A 193 -9.64 -6.21 -8.02
C ASN A 193 -8.48 -7.00 -8.66
N ASN A 194 -8.03 -8.04 -7.97
CA ASN A 194 -6.94 -8.92 -8.41
C ASN A 194 -5.58 -8.22 -8.66
N VAL A 195 -5.35 -7.05 -8.09
CA VAL A 195 -4.03 -6.39 -8.23
C VAL A 195 -2.91 -7.23 -7.62
N GLN A 196 -3.19 -7.98 -6.55
CA GLN A 196 -2.21 -8.90 -5.97
C GLN A 196 -1.85 -10.01 -6.97
N GLY A 197 -2.84 -10.60 -7.66
CA GLY A 197 -2.60 -11.61 -8.68
C GLY A 197 -1.85 -11.07 -9.89
N ALA A 198 -2.13 -9.85 -10.32
CA ALA A 198 -1.38 -9.19 -11.38
C ALA A 198 0.11 -9.05 -11.00
N CYS A 199 0.39 -8.58 -9.78
CA CYS A 199 1.77 -8.48 -9.26
C CYS A 199 2.43 -9.87 -9.14
N ASP A 200 1.72 -10.88 -8.63
CA ASP A 200 2.22 -12.26 -8.51
C ASP A 200 2.58 -12.86 -9.89
N MET A 201 1.86 -12.46 -10.94
CA MET A 201 2.11 -12.86 -12.32
C MET A 201 3.13 -11.98 -13.06
N GLY A 202 3.80 -11.06 -12.37
CA GLY A 202 4.89 -10.25 -12.93
C GLY A 202 4.43 -8.99 -13.67
N ALA A 203 3.21 -8.49 -13.44
CA ALA A 203 2.77 -7.20 -13.97
C ALA A 203 3.40 -6.03 -13.19
N LEU A 204 4.72 -6.04 -13.10
CA LEU A 204 5.58 -5.04 -12.46
C LEU A 204 6.84 -4.87 -13.33
N PRO A 205 7.43 -3.67 -13.41
CA PRO A 205 8.53 -3.41 -14.34
C PRO A 205 9.84 -4.13 -13.98
N GLU A 206 10.04 -4.50 -12.72
CA GLU A 206 11.31 -5.02 -12.20
C GLU A 206 11.36 -6.55 -12.03
N VAL A 207 10.22 -7.25 -12.21
CA VAL A 207 10.15 -8.69 -11.90
C VAL A 207 9.40 -9.51 -12.96
N TYR A 208 9.78 -10.78 -13.08
CA TYR A 208 8.99 -11.85 -13.70
C TYR A 208 7.98 -12.42 -12.71
N ASN A 209 7.22 -13.43 -13.13
CA ASN A 209 6.27 -14.16 -12.29
C ASN A 209 6.91 -14.62 -10.97
N GLY A 210 6.19 -14.44 -9.87
CA GLY A 210 6.65 -14.81 -8.53
C GLY A 210 7.72 -13.86 -7.97
N TYR A 211 7.71 -12.59 -8.37
CA TYR A 211 8.64 -11.54 -7.90
C TYR A 211 10.12 -11.85 -8.16
N GLN A 212 10.43 -12.56 -9.24
CA GLN A 212 11.80 -12.91 -9.61
C GLN A 212 12.45 -11.78 -10.42
N PRO A 213 13.61 -11.21 -9.97
CA PRO A 213 14.18 -10.00 -10.58
C PRO A 213 14.59 -10.19 -12.05
N VAL A 214 14.19 -9.27 -12.93
CA VAL A 214 14.54 -9.30 -14.36
C VAL A 214 16.04 -9.10 -14.60
N THR A 215 16.72 -8.42 -13.67
CA THR A 215 18.16 -8.13 -13.75
C THR A 215 19.07 -9.29 -13.33
N ALA A 216 18.51 -10.36 -12.75
CA ALA A 216 19.27 -11.53 -12.32
C ALA A 216 19.53 -12.49 -13.51
N PRO A 217 20.78 -12.71 -13.94
CA PRO A 217 21.06 -13.51 -15.16
C PRO A 217 20.47 -14.92 -15.13
N ALA A 218 20.58 -15.64 -14.01
CA ALA A 218 20.05 -17.00 -13.87
C ALA A 218 18.50 -17.03 -13.94
N ILE A 219 17.83 -15.98 -13.46
CA ILE A 219 16.37 -15.84 -13.55
C ILE A 219 15.96 -15.57 -15.00
N LYS A 220 16.66 -14.66 -15.67
CA LYS A 220 16.44 -14.35 -17.08
C LYS A 220 16.57 -15.62 -17.93
N GLU A 221 17.67 -16.37 -17.79
CA GLU A 221 17.91 -17.62 -18.51
C GLU A 221 16.79 -18.66 -18.29
N LYS A 222 16.33 -18.80 -17.03
CA LYS A 222 15.18 -19.65 -16.68
C LYS A 222 13.94 -19.30 -17.48
N PHE A 223 13.58 -18.01 -17.56
CA PHE A 223 12.38 -17.57 -18.28
C PHE A 223 12.57 -17.58 -19.80
N GLU A 224 13.76 -17.28 -20.31
CA GLU A 224 14.08 -17.42 -21.73
C GLU A 224 13.94 -18.88 -22.20
N SER A 225 14.43 -19.83 -21.40
CA SER A 225 14.26 -21.25 -21.67
C SER A 225 12.80 -21.69 -21.64
N ALA A 226 12.03 -21.21 -20.65
CA ALA A 226 10.63 -21.60 -20.50
C ALA A 226 9.72 -21.00 -21.57
N TRP A 227 9.98 -19.78 -22.01
CA TRP A 227 9.14 -19.04 -22.97
C TRP A 227 9.66 -19.13 -24.42
N GLY A 228 10.86 -19.66 -24.62
CA GLY A 228 11.45 -19.83 -25.95
C GLY A 228 11.77 -18.51 -26.68
N SER A 229 12.02 -17.44 -25.94
CA SER A 229 12.25 -16.09 -26.47
C SER A 229 13.29 -15.32 -25.68
N ALA A 230 14.10 -14.51 -26.35
CA ALA A 230 15.04 -13.61 -25.70
C ALA A 230 14.29 -12.51 -24.92
N LEU A 231 14.73 -12.23 -23.71
CA LEU A 231 14.12 -11.26 -22.80
C LEU A 231 15.06 -10.09 -22.51
N SER A 232 14.47 -8.93 -22.22
CA SER A 232 15.24 -7.75 -21.80
C SER A 232 15.93 -8.00 -20.45
N PRO A 233 17.21 -7.63 -20.29
CA PRO A 233 17.90 -7.71 -19.01
C PRO A 233 17.69 -6.47 -18.14
N THR A 234 16.91 -5.49 -18.60
CA THR A 234 16.73 -4.20 -17.94
C THR A 234 15.34 -4.08 -17.33
N THR A 235 15.27 -3.43 -16.18
CA THR A 235 14.00 -3.03 -15.55
C THR A 235 13.17 -2.18 -16.52
N GLY A 236 11.87 -2.46 -16.59
CA GLY A 236 10.92 -1.66 -17.36
C GLY A 236 10.64 -0.30 -16.71
N LEU A 237 9.86 0.53 -17.37
CA LEU A 237 9.46 1.85 -16.87
C LEU A 237 8.30 1.73 -15.88
N THR A 238 8.31 2.57 -14.86
CA THR A 238 7.14 2.83 -14.01
C THR A 238 6.09 3.63 -14.76
N ILE A 239 4.85 3.69 -14.25
CA ILE A 239 3.76 4.38 -14.96
C ILE A 239 4.06 5.85 -15.23
N THR A 240 4.65 6.57 -14.30
CA THR A 240 5.05 7.97 -14.49
C THR A 240 6.16 8.11 -15.54
N GLU A 241 7.14 7.21 -15.52
CA GLU A 241 8.21 7.18 -16.53
C GLU A 241 7.69 6.81 -17.93
N ILE A 242 6.64 5.98 -18.03
CA ILE A 242 5.97 5.66 -19.30
C ILE A 242 5.40 6.92 -19.94
N PHE A 243 4.67 7.75 -19.18
CA PHE A 243 4.09 8.98 -19.71
C PHE A 243 5.16 10.03 -20.03
N ASP A 244 6.20 10.15 -19.21
CA ASP A 244 7.33 11.03 -19.50
C ASP A 244 8.07 10.59 -20.78
N ALA A 245 8.31 9.30 -20.96
CA ALA A 245 8.96 8.76 -22.16
C ALA A 245 8.10 8.95 -23.41
N ALA A 246 6.78 8.75 -23.31
CA ALA A 246 5.84 9.01 -24.39
C ALA A 246 5.80 10.50 -24.75
N HIS A 247 5.72 11.38 -23.74
CA HIS A 247 5.76 12.84 -23.97
C HIS A 247 7.05 13.29 -24.65
N GLN A 248 8.18 12.68 -24.35
CA GLN A 248 9.48 12.93 -24.96
C GLN A 248 9.67 12.24 -26.33
N GLY A 249 8.69 11.46 -26.82
CA GLY A 249 8.79 10.69 -28.07
C GLY A 249 9.75 9.49 -28.01
N LYS A 250 10.17 9.09 -26.81
CA LYS A 250 11.04 7.92 -26.60
C LYS A 250 10.25 6.61 -26.59
N LEU A 251 9.02 6.64 -26.07
CA LEU A 251 8.07 5.54 -26.16
C LEU A 251 7.18 5.74 -27.38
N LYS A 252 7.17 4.76 -28.29
CA LYS A 252 6.48 4.86 -29.58
C LYS A 252 5.13 4.13 -29.60
N ALA A 253 5.03 3.05 -28.83
CA ALA A 253 3.82 2.25 -28.78
C ALA A 253 3.45 1.91 -27.33
N LEU A 254 2.14 1.82 -27.05
CA LEU A 254 1.60 1.44 -25.76
C LEU A 254 0.44 0.45 -25.95
N TYR A 255 0.42 -0.61 -25.13
CA TYR A 255 -0.74 -1.47 -24.95
C TYR A 255 -1.25 -1.31 -23.52
N LEU A 256 -2.40 -0.69 -23.37
CA LEU A 256 -3.07 -0.38 -22.11
C LEU A 256 -4.17 -1.39 -21.87
N VAL A 257 -4.16 -2.03 -20.69
CA VAL A 257 -5.13 -3.08 -20.34
C VAL A 257 -5.82 -2.77 -19.01
N GLY A 258 -7.12 -2.50 -19.06
CA GLY A 258 -7.98 -2.35 -17.88
C GLY A 258 -7.60 -1.15 -16.98
N GLU A 259 -7.13 -0.07 -17.56
CA GLU A 259 -6.69 1.14 -16.84
C GLU A 259 -7.13 2.40 -17.60
N ASN A 260 -7.48 3.46 -16.85
CA ASN A 260 -7.86 4.76 -17.41
C ASN A 260 -6.97 5.87 -16.83
N PRO A 261 -5.72 6.01 -17.33
CA PRO A 261 -4.77 7.01 -16.82
C PRO A 261 -5.23 8.46 -16.99
N MET A 262 -6.11 8.76 -17.93
CA MET A 262 -6.74 10.08 -18.05
C MET A 262 -7.54 10.47 -16.80
N LEU A 263 -7.98 9.48 -16.00
CA LEU A 263 -8.73 9.68 -14.77
C LEU A 263 -7.90 9.39 -13.50
N SER A 264 -7.00 8.40 -13.56
CA SER A 264 -6.26 7.93 -12.38
C SER A 264 -4.98 8.69 -12.09
N GLU A 265 -4.34 9.28 -13.11
CA GLU A 265 -3.11 10.02 -12.93
C GLU A 265 -3.36 11.48 -12.51
N PRO A 266 -2.43 12.08 -11.73
CA PRO A 266 -2.64 13.41 -11.16
C PRO A 266 -2.67 14.55 -12.18
N ASP A 267 -2.00 14.39 -13.34
CA ASP A 267 -1.94 15.38 -14.41
C ASP A 267 -2.55 14.85 -15.71
N ALA A 268 -3.86 14.98 -15.85
CA ALA A 268 -4.61 14.53 -17.01
C ALA A 268 -4.16 15.23 -18.33
N SER A 269 -3.68 16.48 -18.24
CA SER A 269 -3.20 17.22 -19.42
C SER A 269 -1.91 16.61 -19.94
N HIS A 270 -0.96 16.33 -19.06
CA HIS A 270 0.30 15.66 -19.39
C HIS A 270 0.07 14.26 -19.98
N VAL A 271 -0.83 13.48 -19.37
CA VAL A 271 -1.22 12.15 -19.86
C VAL A 271 -1.83 12.22 -21.26
N ARG A 272 -2.76 13.16 -21.49
CA ARG A 272 -3.37 13.35 -22.82
C ARG A 272 -2.33 13.67 -23.89
N GLU A 273 -1.41 14.60 -23.60
CA GLU A 273 -0.35 14.95 -24.52
C GLU A 273 0.60 13.77 -24.80
N ALA A 274 0.96 13.01 -23.76
CA ALA A 274 1.80 11.82 -23.88
C ALA A 274 1.15 10.76 -24.77
N LEU A 275 -0.12 10.40 -24.51
CA LEU A 275 -0.86 9.43 -25.31
C LEU A 275 -1.04 9.86 -26.77
N SER A 276 -1.25 11.16 -27.01
CA SER A 276 -1.41 11.71 -28.37
C SER A 276 -0.13 11.70 -29.20
N LYS A 277 1.05 11.56 -28.57
CA LYS A 277 2.35 11.47 -29.26
C LYS A 277 2.77 10.06 -29.64
N LEU A 278 2.02 9.04 -29.19
CA LEU A 278 2.32 7.66 -29.53
C LEU A 278 2.08 7.38 -31.02
N GLU A 279 3.02 6.69 -31.66
CA GLU A 279 2.88 6.22 -33.03
C GLU A 279 1.81 5.12 -33.14
N PHE A 280 1.67 4.29 -32.09
CA PHE A 280 0.65 3.26 -32.03
C PHE A 280 0.17 3.05 -30.58
N PHE A 281 -1.15 3.10 -30.38
CA PHE A 281 -1.77 2.94 -29.07
C PHE A 281 -2.94 1.97 -29.17
N VAL A 282 -2.88 0.90 -28.38
CA VAL A 282 -3.95 -0.09 -28.22
C VAL A 282 -4.50 0.01 -26.80
N ALA A 283 -5.80 0.12 -26.65
CA ALA A 283 -6.49 0.03 -25.36
C ALA A 283 -7.40 -1.20 -25.33
N GLN A 284 -7.32 -1.98 -24.28
CA GLN A 284 -8.25 -3.09 -24.00
C GLN A 284 -8.96 -2.81 -22.68
N ASP A 285 -10.27 -2.57 -22.74
CA ASP A 285 -11.07 -2.23 -21.57
C ASP A 285 -12.50 -2.77 -21.72
N ILE A 286 -13.24 -2.81 -20.61
CA ILE A 286 -14.66 -3.19 -20.58
C ILE A 286 -15.56 -2.03 -20.98
N PHE A 287 -15.08 -0.80 -20.90
CA PHE A 287 -15.77 0.42 -21.33
C PHE A 287 -14.88 1.26 -22.25
N LEU A 288 -15.51 2.07 -23.09
CA LEU A 288 -14.82 3.11 -23.84
C LEU A 288 -14.50 4.27 -22.89
N SER A 289 -13.33 4.19 -22.24
CA SER A 289 -12.85 5.21 -21.32
C SER A 289 -12.21 6.38 -22.06
N GLU A 290 -12.00 7.51 -21.37
CA GLU A 290 -11.35 8.72 -21.94
C GLU A 290 -9.94 8.40 -22.49
N SER A 291 -9.24 7.44 -21.88
CA SER A 291 -7.97 6.96 -22.42
C SER A 291 -8.15 6.10 -23.66
N ALA A 292 -9.16 5.24 -23.68
CA ALA A 292 -9.47 4.38 -24.82
C ALA A 292 -9.93 5.18 -26.05
N GLU A 293 -10.59 6.33 -25.87
CA GLU A 293 -10.97 7.25 -26.96
C GLU A 293 -9.77 7.81 -27.72
N LEU A 294 -8.58 7.84 -27.10
CA LEU A 294 -7.34 8.28 -27.75
C LEU A 294 -6.61 7.16 -28.48
N ALA A 295 -7.06 5.90 -28.33
CA ALA A 295 -6.37 4.75 -28.88
C ALA A 295 -6.61 4.59 -30.39
N HIS A 296 -5.60 4.09 -31.11
CA HIS A 296 -5.71 3.72 -32.52
C HIS A 296 -6.54 2.44 -32.69
N VAL A 297 -6.49 1.54 -31.70
CA VAL A 297 -7.27 0.30 -31.66
C VAL A 297 -7.84 0.12 -30.26
N VAL A 298 -9.14 -0.17 -30.19
CA VAL A 298 -9.82 -0.53 -28.94
C VAL A 298 -10.27 -1.99 -29.03
N LEU A 299 -9.87 -2.78 -28.05
CA LEU A 299 -10.26 -4.19 -27.91
C LEU A 299 -11.23 -4.33 -26.72
N PRO A 300 -12.40 -4.97 -26.88
CA PRO A 300 -13.29 -5.20 -25.76
C PRO A 300 -12.71 -6.23 -24.78
N GLY A 301 -12.67 -5.87 -23.51
CA GLY A 301 -12.27 -6.77 -22.41
C GLY A 301 -13.45 -7.51 -21.81
N ALA A 302 -13.24 -8.73 -21.31
CA ALA A 302 -14.24 -9.45 -20.53
C ALA A 302 -14.17 -9.05 -19.05
N THR A 303 -15.31 -8.84 -18.41
CA THR A 303 -15.41 -8.60 -16.96
C THR A 303 -15.07 -9.89 -16.18
N PHE A 304 -14.89 -9.75 -14.87
CA PHE A 304 -14.67 -10.92 -13.99
C PHE A 304 -15.87 -11.90 -14.01
N ALA A 305 -17.07 -11.42 -14.30
CA ALA A 305 -18.28 -12.24 -14.35
C ALA A 305 -18.39 -13.07 -15.65
N GLU A 306 -17.67 -12.68 -16.70
CA GLU A 306 -17.71 -13.29 -18.02
C GLU A 306 -16.60 -14.32 -18.28
N LYS A 307 -15.73 -14.57 -17.30
CA LYS A 307 -14.59 -15.47 -17.44
C LYS A 307 -14.32 -16.31 -16.20
N ASP A 308 -13.67 -17.45 -16.42
CA ASP A 308 -13.08 -18.26 -15.37
C ASP A 308 -11.67 -17.77 -15.03
N GLY A 309 -11.27 -17.90 -13.77
CA GLY A 309 -9.93 -17.52 -13.35
C GLY A 309 -9.64 -17.77 -11.87
N THR A 310 -8.46 -17.34 -11.43
CA THR A 310 -8.06 -17.32 -10.02
C THR A 310 -7.64 -15.90 -9.64
N PHE A 311 -8.20 -15.40 -8.53
CA PHE A 311 -7.96 -14.03 -8.05
C PHE A 311 -7.40 -14.09 -6.64
N PRO A 312 -6.11 -13.75 -6.41
CA PRO A 312 -5.59 -13.46 -5.09
C PRO A 312 -6.21 -12.20 -4.48
N ASN A 313 -6.68 -12.32 -3.24
CA ASN A 313 -7.15 -11.17 -2.48
C ASN A 313 -6.01 -10.42 -1.77
N THR A 314 -6.31 -9.41 -0.97
CA THR A 314 -5.31 -8.59 -0.28
C THR A 314 -4.40 -9.37 0.68
N GLU A 315 -4.90 -10.48 1.26
CA GLU A 315 -4.13 -11.41 2.12
C GLU A 315 -3.40 -12.52 1.33
N ARG A 316 -3.32 -12.41 0.00
CA ARG A 316 -2.75 -13.40 -0.92
C ARG A 316 -3.46 -14.77 -0.92
N ARG A 317 -4.69 -14.82 -0.48
CA ARG A 317 -5.52 -16.02 -0.63
C ARG A 317 -5.98 -16.14 -2.07
N VAL A 318 -5.58 -17.22 -2.74
CA VAL A 318 -5.99 -17.54 -4.11
C VAL A 318 -7.43 -18.08 -4.11
N GLN A 319 -8.31 -17.40 -4.83
CA GLN A 319 -9.73 -17.71 -4.88
C GLN A 319 -10.16 -18.03 -6.33
N ARG A 320 -10.97 -19.05 -6.50
CA ARG A 320 -11.55 -19.39 -7.80
C ARG A 320 -12.68 -18.41 -8.14
N VAL A 321 -12.59 -17.78 -9.31
CA VAL A 321 -13.67 -17.02 -9.94
C VAL A 321 -14.24 -17.89 -11.05
N ARG A 322 -15.58 -18.03 -11.06
CA ARG A 322 -16.30 -18.77 -12.08
C ARG A 322 -17.13 -17.82 -12.92
N LYS A 323 -17.18 -18.09 -14.20
CA LYS A 323 -18.06 -17.38 -15.14
C LYS A 323 -19.51 -17.45 -14.64
N ALA A 324 -20.16 -16.28 -14.58
CA ALA A 324 -21.54 -16.14 -14.12
C ALA A 324 -22.50 -15.74 -15.25
N ILE A 325 -22.00 -15.10 -16.32
CA ILE A 325 -22.77 -14.64 -17.49
C ILE A 325 -22.04 -14.94 -18.79
#